data_74292a77e2ae35f8c474b3205dd61eb5
#
_entry.id   74292a77e2ae35f8c474b3205dd61eb5
#
_cell.length_a   1.000
_cell.length_b   1.000
_cell.length_c   1.000
_cell.angle_alpha   90.00
_cell.angle_beta   90.00
_cell.angle_gamma   90.00
#
_symmetry.space_group_name_H-M   'P 1'
#
loop_
_entity.id
_entity.type
_entity.pdbx_description
1 polymer ?
#
loop_
_entity_poly.entity_id
_entity_poly.type
_entity_poly.pdbx_seq_one_letter_code
_entity_poly.pdbx_strand_id
1 'polypeptide(L)'
;CGNGIRCVGKYLYDNGMTDGRTTITIDTLSGVKTLELTVKDGKMQSARVDMGAAILAPREIPVDMDGENVISAPIVVDEKVYHMTCVSMGNPHCVIFQKEDVDDLDLTRIGPKFEHHPLFPERVNTEFVNVLPDGSLKMRVWERGSGETWACGTGSCATGVAACLNGFANKNEDIVV
;
A
#
# COMPACT_ATOMS: atom_id res chain seq x y z
N CYS A 1 -9.92 -3.11 0.37
CA CYS A 1 -9.51 -2.27 -0.77
C CYS A 1 -9.70 -0.79 -0.41
N GLY A 2 -8.60 -0.03 -0.25
CA GLY A 2 -8.62 1.39 0.15
C GLY A 2 -9.33 2.30 -0.86
N ASN A 3 -9.18 2.01 -2.15
CA ASN A 3 -9.89 2.76 -3.21
C ASN A 3 -11.39 2.47 -3.17
N GLY A 4 -11.77 1.21 -3.05
CA GLY A 4 -13.18 0.79 -3.02
C GLY A 4 -13.96 1.41 -1.87
N ILE A 5 -13.40 1.43 -0.65
CA ILE A 5 -14.10 1.99 0.51
C ILE A 5 -14.31 3.51 0.38
N ARG A 6 -13.37 4.25 -0.25
CA ARG A 6 -13.56 5.67 -0.53
C ARG A 6 -14.68 5.90 -1.55
N CYS A 7 -14.78 5.06 -2.57
CA CYS A 7 -15.89 5.11 -3.53
C CYS A 7 -17.25 4.83 -2.84
N VAL A 8 -17.30 3.86 -1.92
CA VAL A 8 -18.50 3.58 -1.12
C VAL A 8 -18.85 4.79 -0.27
N GLY A 9 -17.90 5.38 0.44
CA GLY A 9 -18.12 6.60 1.24
C GLY A 9 -18.69 7.75 0.39
N LYS A 10 -18.13 7.96 -0.80
CA LYS A 10 -18.65 8.97 -1.74
C LYS A 10 -20.07 8.66 -2.18
N TYR A 11 -20.36 7.44 -2.55
CA TYR A 11 -21.69 7.02 -2.96
C TYR A 11 -22.72 7.28 -1.84
N LEU A 12 -22.42 6.86 -0.61
CA LEU A 12 -23.30 7.04 0.53
C LEU A 12 -23.58 8.51 0.82
N TYR A 13 -22.54 9.36 0.84
CA TYR A 13 -22.68 10.77 1.13
C TYR A 13 -23.44 11.50 0.02
N ASP A 14 -23.02 11.34 -1.23
CA ASP A 14 -23.57 12.06 -2.39
C ASP A 14 -25.05 11.70 -2.67
N ASN A 15 -25.51 10.55 -2.18
CA ASN A 15 -26.90 10.11 -2.27
C ASN A 15 -27.71 10.32 -0.99
N GLY A 16 -27.19 11.09 -0.02
CA GLY A 16 -27.91 11.47 1.20
C GLY A 16 -28.08 10.36 2.25
N MET A 17 -27.39 9.22 2.08
CA MET A 17 -27.53 8.06 2.98
C MET A 17 -26.80 8.21 4.32
N THR A 18 -26.05 9.30 4.48
CA THR A 18 -25.30 9.60 5.72
C THR A 18 -25.99 10.62 6.62
N ASP A 19 -27.18 11.12 6.23
CA ASP A 19 -27.88 12.24 6.91
C ASP A 19 -26.98 13.47 7.10
N GLY A 20 -26.09 13.74 6.14
CA GLY A 20 -25.14 14.86 6.18
C GLY A 20 -23.91 14.63 7.08
N ARG A 21 -23.80 13.47 7.73
CA ARG A 21 -22.62 13.13 8.55
C ARG A 21 -21.38 12.99 7.67
N THR A 22 -20.28 13.62 8.12
CA THR A 22 -18.97 13.58 7.46
C THR A 22 -18.00 12.60 8.09
N THR A 23 -18.33 12.06 9.27
CA THR A 23 -17.63 10.89 9.85
C THR A 23 -18.59 9.71 9.80
N ILE A 24 -18.21 8.68 9.07
CA ILE A 24 -19.04 7.47 8.88
C ILE A 24 -18.21 6.21 9.15
N THR A 25 -18.89 5.15 9.56
CA THR A 25 -18.31 3.82 9.71
C THR A 25 -18.91 2.87 8.69
N ILE A 26 -18.06 2.00 8.12
CA ILE A 26 -18.46 0.98 7.16
C ILE A 26 -17.98 -0.37 7.68
N ASP A 27 -18.91 -1.32 7.85
CA ASP A 27 -18.56 -2.70 8.16
C ASP A 27 -18.06 -3.42 6.93
N THR A 28 -16.91 -4.07 7.05
CA THR A 28 -16.23 -4.78 5.97
C THR A 28 -15.76 -6.15 6.43
N LEU A 29 -15.39 -7.03 5.48
CA LEU A 29 -14.81 -8.34 5.81
C LEU A 29 -13.52 -8.25 6.64
N SER A 30 -12.83 -7.10 6.62
CA SER A 30 -11.64 -6.82 7.42
C SER A 30 -11.94 -5.94 8.66
N GLY A 31 -13.19 -5.95 9.13
CA GLY A 31 -13.66 -5.19 10.27
C GLY A 31 -14.22 -3.81 9.90
N VAL A 32 -14.69 -3.11 10.93
CA VAL A 32 -15.26 -1.76 10.79
C VAL A 32 -14.16 -0.77 10.45
N LYS A 33 -14.39 0.02 9.39
CA LYS A 33 -13.51 1.12 8.97
C LYS A 33 -14.17 2.46 9.16
N THR A 34 -13.44 3.42 9.71
CA THR A 34 -13.89 4.79 9.89
C THR A 34 -13.39 5.67 8.74
N LEU A 35 -14.29 6.44 8.16
CA LEU A 35 -14.00 7.42 7.12
C LEU A 35 -14.32 8.82 7.62
N GLU A 36 -13.39 9.74 7.42
CA GLU A 36 -13.59 11.17 7.58
C GLU A 36 -13.69 11.81 6.19
N LEU A 37 -14.86 12.36 5.86
CA LEU A 37 -15.17 12.89 4.53
C LEU A 37 -14.92 14.38 4.46
N THR A 38 -14.17 14.82 3.45
CA THR A 38 -14.06 16.23 3.07
C THR A 38 -15.12 16.55 2.03
N VAL A 39 -15.99 17.52 2.34
CA VAL A 39 -17.13 17.88 1.50
C VAL A 39 -16.97 19.30 1.01
N LYS A 40 -17.27 19.52 -0.27
CA LYS A 40 -17.35 20.83 -0.91
C LYS A 40 -18.54 20.88 -1.86
N ASP A 41 -19.31 21.98 -1.82
CA ASP A 41 -20.49 22.18 -2.66
C ASP A 41 -21.51 21.03 -2.59
N GLY A 42 -21.70 20.47 -1.38
CA GLY A 42 -22.64 19.37 -1.13
C GLY A 42 -22.19 18.00 -1.68
N LYS A 43 -20.97 17.87 -2.15
CA LYS A 43 -20.39 16.63 -2.69
C LYS A 43 -19.09 16.26 -1.98
N MET A 44 -18.89 14.97 -1.75
CA MET A 44 -17.64 14.47 -1.21
C MET A 44 -16.51 14.64 -2.22
N GLN A 45 -15.42 15.26 -1.79
CA GLN A 45 -14.21 15.46 -2.59
C GLN A 45 -13.12 14.43 -2.26
N SER A 46 -12.92 14.13 -0.98
CA SER A 46 -11.93 13.18 -0.52
C SER A 46 -12.38 12.50 0.77
N ALA A 47 -11.72 11.40 1.12
CA ALA A 47 -11.88 10.73 2.40
C ALA A 47 -10.54 10.34 3.00
N ARG A 48 -10.38 10.57 4.29
CA ARG A 48 -9.38 9.92 5.12
C ARG A 48 -9.98 8.62 5.64
N VAL A 49 -9.22 7.53 5.52
CA VAL A 49 -9.64 6.19 5.96
C VAL A 49 -8.63 5.67 6.97
N ASP A 50 -9.10 5.28 8.16
CA ASP A 50 -8.28 4.53 9.09
C ASP A 50 -8.11 3.09 8.59
N MET A 51 -6.92 2.78 8.11
CA MET A 51 -6.59 1.45 7.58
C MET A 51 -6.17 0.47 8.69
N GLY A 52 -5.97 0.95 9.92
CA GLY A 52 -5.48 0.19 11.05
C GLY A 52 -3.95 0.11 11.12
N ALA A 53 -3.45 -0.65 12.09
CA ALA A 53 -2.02 -0.83 12.29
C ALA A 53 -1.40 -1.75 11.24
N ALA A 54 -0.16 -1.43 10.84
CA ALA A 54 0.63 -2.30 9.98
C ALA A 54 1.13 -3.52 10.77
N ILE A 55 1.18 -4.67 10.11
CA ILE A 55 1.76 -5.91 10.63
C ILE A 55 3.13 -6.10 9.99
N LEU A 56 4.15 -6.36 10.81
CA LEU A 56 5.55 -6.48 10.37
C LEU A 56 6.11 -7.90 10.53
N ALA A 57 5.46 -8.73 11.34
CA ALA A 57 5.91 -10.11 11.58
C ALA A 57 5.83 -10.95 10.29
N PRO A 58 6.94 -11.54 9.81
CA PRO A 58 6.97 -12.24 8.52
C PRO A 58 5.87 -13.30 8.35
N ARG A 59 5.62 -14.09 9.41
CA ARG A 59 4.61 -15.15 9.37
C ARG A 59 3.18 -14.65 9.23
N GLU A 60 2.92 -13.41 9.67
CA GLU A 60 1.60 -12.78 9.56
C GLU A 60 1.42 -12.00 8.26
N ILE A 61 2.52 -11.73 7.52
CA ILE A 61 2.47 -11.01 6.22
C ILE A 61 1.95 -11.88 5.06
N PRO A 62 2.08 -13.15 4.80
CA PRO A 62 3.01 -14.23 5.09
C PRO A 62 4.26 -14.21 4.19
N VAL A 63 5.40 -14.16 4.78
CA VAL A 63 6.71 -14.22 4.11
C VAL A 63 7.53 -15.36 4.71
N ASP A 64 8.09 -16.22 3.87
CA ASP A 64 8.93 -17.34 4.31
C ASP A 64 10.35 -16.85 4.64
N MET A 65 10.44 -16.12 5.74
CA MET A 65 11.69 -15.63 6.32
C MET A 65 11.63 -15.68 7.85
N ASP A 66 12.76 -15.97 8.47
CA ASP A 66 12.92 -15.88 9.92
C ASP A 66 13.16 -14.44 10.37
N GLY A 67 12.83 -14.13 11.62
CA GLY A 67 13.06 -12.84 12.27
C GLY A 67 11.79 -12.17 12.76
N GLU A 68 11.95 -10.97 13.32
CA GLU A 68 10.82 -10.17 13.83
C GLU A 68 10.17 -9.31 12.75
N ASN A 69 10.93 -8.96 11.70
CA ASN A 69 10.48 -8.15 10.57
C ASN A 69 11.38 -8.39 9.35
N VAL A 70 10.94 -7.92 8.20
CA VAL A 70 11.70 -7.96 6.93
C VAL A 70 11.92 -6.51 6.49
N ILE A 71 13.09 -5.95 6.82
CA ILE A 71 13.46 -4.57 6.49
C ILE A 71 14.75 -4.59 5.67
N SER A 72 14.71 -4.05 4.45
CA SER A 72 15.84 -3.99 3.51
C SER A 72 16.53 -5.36 3.31
N ALA A 73 15.75 -6.44 3.38
CA ALA A 73 16.26 -7.80 3.21
C ALA A 73 16.49 -8.11 1.71
N PRO A 74 17.53 -8.88 1.36
CA PRO A 74 17.80 -9.21 -0.03
C PRO A 74 16.77 -10.20 -0.59
N ILE A 75 16.36 -9.96 -1.85
CA ILE A 75 15.57 -10.87 -2.67
C ILE A 75 16.19 -10.91 -4.07
N VAL A 76 16.30 -12.10 -4.66
CA VAL A 76 16.90 -12.29 -5.99
C VAL A 76 15.80 -12.54 -7.01
N VAL A 77 15.69 -11.64 -7.99
CA VAL A 77 14.75 -11.78 -9.11
C VAL A 77 15.51 -11.52 -10.41
N ASP A 78 15.45 -12.45 -11.36
CA ASP A 78 16.19 -12.37 -12.63
C ASP A 78 17.70 -12.13 -12.44
N GLU A 79 18.33 -12.88 -11.53
CA GLU A 79 19.76 -12.76 -11.21
C GLU A 79 20.17 -11.39 -10.62
N LYS A 80 19.23 -10.46 -10.45
CA LYS A 80 19.44 -9.15 -9.81
C LYS A 80 19.00 -9.22 -8.35
N VAL A 81 19.84 -8.67 -7.47
CA VAL A 81 19.51 -8.52 -6.05
C VAL A 81 18.74 -7.23 -5.85
N TYR A 82 17.58 -7.33 -5.22
CA TYR A 82 16.79 -6.20 -4.73
C TYR A 82 16.76 -6.23 -3.20
N HIS A 83 16.41 -5.11 -2.58
CA HIS A 83 16.22 -5.03 -1.13
C HIS A 83 14.75 -4.75 -0.85
N MET A 84 14.11 -5.68 -0.16
CA MET A 84 12.68 -5.62 0.13
C MET A 84 12.38 -5.28 1.57
N THR A 85 11.31 -4.53 1.79
CA THR A 85 10.68 -4.34 3.10
C THR A 85 9.26 -4.85 3.02
N CYS A 86 8.90 -5.81 3.88
CA CYS A 86 7.59 -6.43 3.82
C CYS A 86 6.67 -5.88 4.91
N VAL A 87 5.44 -5.56 4.53
CA VAL A 87 4.41 -4.98 5.39
C VAL A 87 3.06 -5.60 5.04
N SER A 88 2.24 -5.92 6.05
CA SER A 88 0.83 -6.24 5.80
C SER A 88 -0.06 -5.09 6.29
N MET A 89 -0.98 -4.67 5.43
CA MET A 89 -2.11 -3.78 5.74
C MET A 89 -3.44 -4.56 5.72
N GLY A 90 -3.39 -5.84 6.14
CA GLY A 90 -4.45 -6.82 5.98
C GLY A 90 -4.34 -7.62 4.67
N ASN A 91 -3.35 -7.31 3.85
CA ASN A 91 -2.88 -8.02 2.67
C ASN A 91 -1.37 -7.81 2.53
N PRO A 92 -0.63 -8.78 1.94
CA PRO A 92 0.83 -8.72 1.88
C PRO A 92 1.35 -7.71 0.85
N HIS A 93 2.36 -6.94 1.26
CA HIS A 93 3.08 -5.97 0.43
C HIS A 93 4.59 -6.18 0.53
N CYS A 94 5.27 -6.12 -0.61
CA CYS A 94 6.73 -6.13 -0.77
C CYS A 94 7.15 -4.80 -1.37
N VAL A 95 7.77 -3.94 -0.58
CA VAL A 95 8.20 -2.59 -1.00
C VAL A 95 9.67 -2.62 -1.38
N ILE A 96 9.99 -2.16 -2.58
CA ILE A 96 11.32 -2.09 -3.17
C ILE A 96 11.69 -0.64 -3.42
N PHE A 97 12.58 -0.07 -2.60
CA PHE A 97 13.15 1.24 -2.89
C PHE A 97 14.30 1.10 -3.87
N GLN A 98 14.29 1.91 -4.94
CA GLN A 98 15.31 1.86 -5.98
C GLN A 98 15.70 3.26 -6.46
N LYS A 99 16.89 3.36 -7.12
CA LYS A 99 17.44 4.62 -7.64
C LYS A 99 17.01 4.87 -9.08
N GLU A 100 16.92 3.80 -9.87
CA GLU A 100 16.44 3.86 -11.25
C GLU A 100 14.98 4.30 -11.25
N ASP A 101 14.59 5.14 -12.23
CA ASP A 101 13.22 5.64 -12.29
C ASP A 101 12.23 4.47 -12.42
N VAL A 102 11.21 4.49 -11.57
CA VAL A 102 10.17 3.44 -11.60
C VAL A 102 9.38 3.45 -12.92
N ASP A 103 9.35 4.58 -13.64
CA ASP A 103 8.69 4.66 -14.95
C ASP A 103 9.42 3.86 -16.03
N ASP A 104 10.71 3.63 -15.88
CA ASP A 104 11.52 2.83 -16.81
C ASP A 104 11.36 1.32 -16.60
N LEU A 105 10.65 0.89 -15.56
CA LEU A 105 10.46 -0.53 -15.28
C LEU A 105 9.43 -1.17 -16.23
N ASP A 106 9.82 -2.30 -16.82
CA ASP A 106 8.87 -3.23 -17.44
C ASP A 106 8.18 -4.09 -16.36
N LEU A 107 7.12 -3.52 -15.76
CA LEU A 107 6.36 -4.19 -14.69
C LEU A 107 5.66 -5.45 -15.17
N THR A 108 5.27 -5.53 -16.44
CA THR A 108 4.62 -6.73 -16.99
C THR A 108 5.59 -7.91 -17.04
N ARG A 109 6.88 -7.64 -17.15
CA ARG A 109 7.94 -8.66 -17.14
C ARG A 109 8.39 -9.02 -15.72
N ILE A 110 8.59 -8.01 -14.84
CA ILE A 110 9.18 -8.23 -13.52
C ILE A 110 8.16 -8.52 -12.43
N GLY A 111 6.97 -7.90 -12.51
CA GLY A 111 5.91 -8.01 -11.50
C GLY A 111 5.48 -9.44 -11.19
N PRO A 112 5.18 -10.29 -12.21
CA PRO A 112 4.82 -11.69 -11.96
C PRO A 112 5.90 -12.49 -11.22
N LYS A 113 7.18 -12.13 -11.39
CA LYS A 113 8.30 -12.83 -10.76
C LYS A 113 8.42 -12.51 -9.27
N PHE A 114 8.07 -11.29 -8.87
CA PHE A 114 7.90 -10.94 -7.46
C PHE A 114 6.63 -11.56 -6.88
N GLU A 115 5.49 -11.42 -7.57
CA GLU A 115 4.21 -11.96 -7.11
C GLU A 115 4.28 -13.44 -6.77
N HIS A 116 4.98 -14.23 -7.62
CA HIS A 116 5.09 -15.68 -7.48
C HIS A 116 6.44 -16.14 -6.93
N HIS A 117 7.23 -15.23 -6.32
CA HIS A 117 8.51 -15.59 -5.74
C HIS A 117 8.33 -16.59 -4.59
N PRO A 118 9.20 -17.64 -4.45
CA PRO A 118 9.06 -18.66 -3.42
C PRO A 118 8.96 -18.14 -1.97
N LEU A 119 9.55 -16.99 -1.67
CA LEU A 119 9.40 -16.34 -0.37
C LEU A 119 7.98 -15.89 -0.04
N PHE A 120 7.06 -15.85 -1.01
CA PHE A 120 5.68 -15.42 -0.84
C PHE A 120 4.70 -16.55 -1.16
N PRO A 121 4.45 -17.49 -0.23
CA PRO A 121 3.62 -18.67 -0.48
C PRO A 121 2.16 -18.33 -0.83
N GLU A 122 1.67 -17.18 -0.38
CA GLU A 122 0.33 -16.66 -0.70
C GLU A 122 0.36 -15.56 -1.77
N ARG A 123 1.49 -15.41 -2.49
CA ARG A 123 1.76 -14.31 -3.42
C ARG A 123 1.76 -12.94 -2.71
N VAL A 124 2.16 -11.89 -3.40
CA VAL A 124 2.37 -10.57 -2.80
C VAL A 124 2.03 -9.45 -3.79
N ASN A 125 1.59 -8.30 -3.27
CA ASN A 125 1.61 -7.03 -4.01
C ASN A 125 3.02 -6.46 -3.92
N THR A 126 3.57 -5.94 -5.01
CA THR A 126 4.93 -5.37 -5.01
C THR A 126 4.89 -3.91 -5.44
N GLU A 127 5.38 -3.06 -4.57
CA GLU A 127 5.52 -1.62 -4.77
C GLU A 127 6.97 -1.28 -5.12
N PHE A 128 7.20 -0.70 -6.31
CA PHE A 128 8.50 -0.16 -6.72
C PHE A 128 8.49 1.35 -6.49
N VAL A 129 9.47 1.86 -5.74
CA VAL A 129 9.41 3.20 -5.15
C VAL A 129 10.69 3.97 -5.40
N ASN A 130 10.55 5.22 -5.88
CA ASN A 130 11.59 6.24 -5.82
C ASN A 130 11.28 7.20 -4.67
N VAL A 131 12.30 7.56 -3.91
CA VAL A 131 12.26 8.69 -2.98
C VAL A 131 12.67 9.95 -3.74
N LEU A 132 11.76 10.91 -3.85
CA LEU A 132 11.98 12.14 -4.58
C LEU A 132 12.71 13.19 -3.72
N PRO A 133 13.35 14.21 -4.33
CA PRO A 133 14.11 15.23 -3.59
C PRO A 133 13.29 16.05 -2.60
N ASP A 134 11.99 16.18 -2.80
CA ASP A 134 11.05 16.86 -1.90
C ASP A 134 10.54 15.96 -0.77
N GLY A 135 11.00 14.71 -0.70
CA GLY A 135 10.60 13.71 0.29
C GLY A 135 9.32 12.95 -0.09
N SER A 136 8.66 13.26 -1.19
CA SER A 136 7.54 12.48 -1.68
C SER A 136 8.01 11.15 -2.29
N LEU A 137 7.10 10.18 -2.39
CA LEU A 137 7.38 8.83 -2.86
C LEU A 137 6.64 8.59 -4.18
N LYS A 138 7.39 8.38 -5.26
CA LYS A 138 6.84 7.98 -6.55
C LYS A 138 6.74 6.47 -6.60
N MET A 139 5.55 5.92 -6.77
CA MET A 139 5.28 4.50 -6.66
C MET A 139 4.59 3.95 -7.91
N ARG A 140 5.05 2.78 -8.37
CA ARG A 140 4.29 1.90 -9.27
C ARG A 140 4.08 0.55 -8.58
N VAL A 141 2.93 -0.08 -8.81
CA VAL A 141 2.53 -1.29 -8.11
C VAL A 141 2.12 -2.40 -9.07
N TRP A 142 2.57 -3.62 -8.75
CA TRP A 142 2.04 -4.86 -9.30
C TRP A 142 1.17 -5.53 -8.22
N GLU A 143 -0.14 -5.52 -8.43
CA GLU A 143 -1.07 -6.10 -7.46
C GLU A 143 -1.26 -7.61 -7.67
N ARG A 144 -1.30 -8.33 -6.57
CA ARG A 144 -1.55 -9.77 -6.49
C ARG A 144 -2.84 -10.16 -7.20
N GLY A 145 -2.71 -10.90 -8.31
CA GLY A 145 -3.84 -11.40 -9.10
C GLY A 145 -4.48 -10.38 -10.05
N SER A 146 -4.00 -9.13 -10.06
CA SER A 146 -4.57 -8.06 -10.92
C SER A 146 -3.56 -7.47 -11.90
N GLY A 147 -2.27 -7.61 -11.62
CA GLY A 147 -1.23 -6.99 -12.41
C GLY A 147 -0.99 -5.53 -12.05
N GLU A 148 -0.43 -4.75 -12.97
CA GLU A 148 -0.21 -3.32 -12.75
C GLU A 148 -1.54 -2.57 -12.68
N THR A 149 -1.69 -1.72 -11.66
CA THR A 149 -2.85 -0.86 -11.45
C THR A 149 -2.43 0.58 -11.24
N TRP A 150 -3.35 1.52 -11.50
CA TRP A 150 -3.09 2.96 -11.36
C TRP A 150 -2.87 3.40 -9.91
N ALA A 151 -3.44 2.70 -8.93
CA ALA A 151 -3.31 3.04 -7.53
C ALA A 151 -3.74 1.88 -6.63
N CYS A 152 -2.96 1.65 -5.58
CA CYS A 152 -3.26 0.70 -4.51
C CYS A 152 -3.23 1.42 -3.16
N GLY A 153 -4.41 1.60 -2.53
CA GLY A 153 -4.51 2.34 -1.26
C GLY A 153 -3.76 1.65 -0.10
N THR A 154 -3.82 0.32 0.00
CA THR A 154 -3.03 -0.43 0.99
C THR A 154 -1.55 -0.43 0.64
N GLY A 155 -1.20 -0.45 -0.66
CA GLY A 155 0.17 -0.32 -1.15
C GLY A 155 0.78 1.03 -0.77
N SER A 156 0.03 2.15 -0.91
CA SER A 156 0.51 3.46 -0.45
C SER A 156 0.75 3.49 1.06
N CYS A 157 -0.14 2.89 1.87
CA CYS A 157 0.08 2.76 3.31
C CYS A 157 1.33 1.92 3.64
N ALA A 158 1.47 0.76 2.99
CA ALA A 158 2.64 -0.10 3.17
C ALA A 158 3.94 0.60 2.77
N THR A 159 3.92 1.37 1.67
CA THR A 159 5.05 2.18 1.19
C THR A 159 5.44 3.25 2.20
N GLY A 160 4.47 3.98 2.78
CA GLY A 160 4.73 4.95 3.84
C GLY A 160 5.35 4.32 5.09
N VAL A 161 4.81 3.18 5.54
CA VAL A 161 5.39 2.42 6.67
C VAL A 161 6.81 1.96 6.35
N ALA A 162 7.03 1.38 5.17
CA ALA A 162 8.35 0.93 4.73
C ALA A 162 9.34 2.10 4.64
N ALA A 163 8.91 3.28 4.18
CA ALA A 163 9.75 4.48 4.13
C ALA A 163 10.21 4.90 5.53
N CYS A 164 9.31 4.89 6.52
CA CYS A 164 9.69 5.16 7.92
C CYS A 164 10.69 4.13 8.46
N LEU A 165 10.46 2.84 8.17
CA LEU A 165 11.34 1.75 8.64
C LEU A 165 12.74 1.82 8.04
N ASN A 166 12.87 2.34 6.82
CA ASN A 166 14.16 2.51 6.12
C ASN A 166 14.79 3.91 6.32
N GLY A 167 14.16 4.80 7.10
CA GLY A 167 14.67 6.14 7.38
C GLY A 167 14.51 7.14 6.22
N PHE A 168 13.64 6.87 5.27
CA PHE A 168 13.32 7.78 4.16
C PHE A 168 12.20 8.77 4.49
N ALA A 169 11.43 8.52 5.54
CA ALA A 169 10.38 9.39 6.03
C ALA A 169 10.32 9.38 7.55
N ASN A 170 9.73 10.40 8.14
CA ASN A 170 9.56 10.50 9.59
C ASN A 170 8.20 9.94 10.01
N LYS A 171 8.21 9.22 11.13
CA LYS A 171 6.96 8.78 11.76
C LYS A 171 6.21 10.00 12.30
N ASN A 172 4.89 10.02 12.17
CA ASN A 172 3.96 11.09 12.56
C ASN A 172 3.99 12.34 11.66
N GLU A 173 4.55 12.24 10.46
CA GLU A 173 4.43 13.25 9.42
C GLU A 173 3.58 12.74 8.26
N ASP A 174 2.97 13.65 7.51
CA ASP A 174 2.26 13.28 6.29
C ASP A 174 3.26 12.85 5.22
N ILE A 175 3.00 11.70 4.61
CA ILE A 175 3.82 11.14 3.54
C ILE A 175 2.99 11.15 2.25
N VAL A 176 3.50 11.83 1.25
CA VAL A 176 2.90 11.85 -0.10
C VAL A 176 3.41 10.67 -0.90
N VAL A 177 2.47 9.86 -1.42
CA VAL A 177 2.77 8.68 -2.26
C VAL A 177 2.02 8.77 -3.57
#